data_d847adbee88dee8d0ecb2fed41a04799
#
_entry.id   d847adbee88dee8d0ecb2fed41a04799
#
_cell.length_a   1.000
_cell.length_b   1.000
_cell.length_c   1.000
_cell.angle_alpha   90.00
_cell.angle_beta   90.00
_cell.angle_gamma   90.00
#
_symmetry.space_group_name_H-M   'P 1'
#
loop_
_entity.id
_entity.type
_entity.pdbx_description
1 polymer ?
#
loop_
_entity_poly.entity_id
_entity_poly.type
_entity_poly.pdbx_seq_one_letter_code
_entity_poly.pdbx_strand_id
1 'polypeptide(L)'
;MELYYYVDNTAFLKEVNNMKSEFAIQTLVEHKVLEKENSTVHYFVSGKPEGQTILFLHPAFSDHSCFDRQIDYFSSEYRIITVDMLGHGLTNKSNSKDKITMMSPYIAEILDAEQIEKIHVVGVSLGALIAQDFALKFPQRILSLTGLGGYNINKEQKEIFKAQRNEVFKWLFKMIFSMTAFRKYIAECSVIGKNEQAHIYESSKNFSRSSFSVMRGMDGLIASRPNIEYPYPLLILAGEKDIPPAVTAAKSWHQDIPTSQFEIIQNAGHCANLDNALEFNKRLMSFLQLKNYEN
;
A
#
# COMPACT_ATOMS: atom_id res chain seq x y z
N MET A 1 -32.24 49.03 15.34
CA MET A 1 -32.96 47.94 14.66
C MET A 1 -32.11 47.49 13.52
N GLU A 2 -31.15 46.61 13.80
CA GLU A 2 -30.19 46.09 12.81
C GLU A 2 -30.81 44.88 12.12
N LEU A 3 -30.97 44.94 10.80
CA LEU A 3 -31.39 43.84 9.95
C LEU A 3 -30.17 42.95 9.66
N TYR A 4 -30.13 41.77 10.27
CA TYR A 4 -29.20 40.70 9.85
C TYR A 4 -29.74 40.01 8.60
N TYR A 5 -29.09 40.21 7.47
CA TYR A 5 -29.31 39.39 6.25
C TYR A 5 -28.64 38.04 6.42
N TYR A 6 -29.43 36.98 6.60
CA TYR A 6 -28.97 35.61 6.48
C TYR A 6 -28.82 35.29 5.02
N VAL A 7 -27.57 35.23 4.52
CA VAL A 7 -27.30 34.70 3.19
C VAL A 7 -27.28 33.18 3.31
N ASP A 8 -28.27 32.55 2.70
CA ASP A 8 -28.34 31.09 2.60
C ASP A 8 -27.25 30.57 1.63
N ASN A 9 -26.15 30.08 2.19
CA ASN A 9 -25.00 29.57 1.42
C ASN A 9 -25.21 28.14 0.86
N THR A 10 -26.39 27.53 1.04
CA THR A 10 -26.65 26.15 0.61
C THR A 10 -26.71 26.00 -0.93
N ALA A 11 -27.18 27.01 -1.63
CA ALA A 11 -27.22 27.03 -3.10
C ALA A 11 -25.79 27.16 -3.69
N PHE A 12 -24.98 28.05 -3.13
CA PHE A 12 -23.58 28.23 -3.55
C PHE A 12 -22.72 26.98 -3.30
N LEU A 13 -22.90 26.32 -2.15
CA LEU A 13 -22.22 25.06 -1.84
C LEU A 13 -22.66 23.90 -2.74
N LYS A 14 -23.94 23.86 -3.15
CA LYS A 14 -24.44 22.91 -4.15
C LYS A 14 -23.87 23.18 -5.55
N GLU A 15 -23.78 24.44 -5.98
CA GLU A 15 -23.16 24.78 -7.26
C GLU A 15 -21.67 24.45 -7.27
N VAL A 16 -20.92 24.79 -6.21
CA VAL A 16 -19.49 24.43 -6.08
C VAL A 16 -19.26 22.92 -6.07
N ASN A 17 -20.16 22.15 -5.44
CA ASN A 17 -20.08 20.69 -5.46
C ASN A 17 -20.49 20.10 -6.82
N ASN A 18 -21.47 20.66 -7.52
CA ASN A 18 -21.79 20.28 -8.89
C ASN A 18 -20.68 20.66 -9.88
N MET A 19 -20.09 21.84 -9.77
CA MET A 19 -18.93 22.23 -10.60
C MET A 19 -17.72 21.32 -10.36
N LYS A 20 -17.49 20.87 -9.13
CA LYS A 20 -16.44 19.87 -8.84
C LYS A 20 -16.76 18.48 -9.42
N SER A 21 -18.03 18.11 -9.56
CA SER A 21 -18.42 16.85 -10.22
C SER A 21 -18.39 16.91 -11.76
N GLU A 22 -18.53 18.09 -12.35
CA GLU A 22 -18.45 18.28 -13.82
C GLU A 22 -17.00 18.41 -14.33
N PHE A 23 -16.04 18.78 -13.46
CA PHE A 23 -14.60 18.90 -13.78
C PHE A 23 -13.72 17.86 -13.10
N ALA A 24 -14.26 16.79 -12.52
CA ALA A 24 -13.46 15.64 -12.15
C ALA A 24 -12.93 15.02 -13.46
N ILE A 25 -11.72 15.38 -13.86
CA ILE A 25 -10.97 14.62 -14.85
C ILE A 25 -10.86 13.23 -14.25
N GLN A 26 -11.72 12.32 -14.70
CA GLN A 26 -11.64 10.93 -14.28
C GLN A 26 -10.30 10.42 -14.77
N THR A 27 -9.38 10.19 -13.85
CA THR A 27 -8.05 9.68 -14.19
C THR A 27 -8.23 8.36 -14.95
N LEU A 28 -7.81 8.35 -16.22
CA LEU A 28 -7.89 7.14 -17.02
C LEU A 28 -6.97 6.09 -16.40
N VAL A 29 -7.55 4.96 -16.01
CA VAL A 29 -6.82 3.81 -15.47
C VAL A 29 -6.83 2.71 -16.53
N GLU A 30 -5.65 2.35 -17.03
CA GLU A 30 -5.47 1.27 -17.98
C GLU A 30 -5.19 -0.03 -17.23
N HIS A 31 -6.04 -1.04 -17.41
CA HIS A 31 -5.85 -2.37 -16.84
C HIS A 31 -5.01 -3.22 -17.77
N LYS A 32 -3.94 -3.78 -17.24
CA LYS A 32 -2.98 -4.63 -17.95
C LYS A 32 -2.73 -5.94 -17.21
N VAL A 33 -2.11 -6.88 -17.90
CA VAL A 33 -1.76 -8.19 -17.35
C VAL A 33 -0.34 -8.60 -17.73
N LEU A 34 0.34 -9.24 -16.79
CA LEU A 34 1.58 -9.98 -17.03
C LEU A 34 1.25 -11.47 -17.00
N GLU A 35 1.29 -12.13 -18.15
CA GLU A 35 1.04 -13.57 -18.25
C GLU A 35 2.29 -14.36 -17.87
N LYS A 36 2.13 -15.32 -16.96
CA LYS A 36 3.16 -16.25 -16.51
C LYS A 36 2.63 -17.67 -16.61
N GLU A 37 3.51 -18.66 -16.63
CA GLU A 37 3.14 -20.08 -16.74
C GLU A 37 2.11 -20.51 -15.69
N ASN A 38 2.27 -20.05 -14.46
CA ASN A 38 1.42 -20.44 -13.32
C ASN A 38 0.52 -19.32 -12.78
N SER A 39 0.62 -18.09 -13.30
CA SER A 39 -0.09 -16.94 -12.77
C SER A 39 -0.35 -15.90 -13.86
N THR A 40 -1.46 -15.17 -13.73
CA THR A 40 -1.70 -13.93 -14.48
C THR A 40 -1.69 -12.81 -13.45
N VAL A 41 -0.72 -11.91 -13.55
CA VAL A 41 -0.60 -10.77 -12.62
C VAL A 41 -1.30 -9.57 -13.24
N HIS A 42 -2.30 -9.05 -12.55
CA HIS A 42 -3.06 -7.88 -12.95
C HIS A 42 -2.43 -6.62 -12.37
N TYR A 43 -2.24 -5.61 -13.20
CA TYR A 43 -1.75 -4.30 -12.78
C TYR A 43 -2.47 -3.17 -13.53
N PHE A 44 -2.40 -1.97 -12.99
CA PHE A 44 -3.15 -0.83 -13.49
C PHE A 44 -2.20 0.35 -13.62
N VAL A 45 -2.28 1.00 -14.77
CA VAL A 45 -1.42 2.15 -15.11
C VAL A 45 -2.31 3.39 -15.23
N SER A 46 -1.88 4.47 -14.62
CA SER A 46 -2.61 5.75 -14.66
C SER A 46 -1.65 6.93 -14.53
N GLY A 47 -2.20 8.14 -14.59
CA GLY A 47 -1.46 9.37 -14.38
C GLY A 47 -0.65 9.82 -15.59
N LYS A 48 0.41 10.59 -15.33
CA LYS A 48 1.22 11.27 -16.35
C LYS A 48 2.25 10.32 -16.96
N PRO A 49 2.15 9.95 -18.26
CA PRO A 49 3.02 8.94 -18.86
C PRO A 49 4.52 9.25 -18.78
N GLU A 50 4.90 10.54 -18.88
CA GLU A 50 6.29 11.02 -18.85
C GLU A 50 6.76 11.37 -17.44
N GLY A 51 5.89 11.23 -16.44
CA GLY A 51 6.24 11.48 -15.04
C GLY A 51 7.13 10.36 -14.46
N GLN A 52 7.85 10.70 -13.39
CA GLN A 52 8.47 9.63 -12.59
C GLN A 52 7.39 8.66 -12.12
N THR A 53 7.75 7.37 -12.03
CA THR A 53 6.76 6.35 -11.70
C THR A 53 6.71 6.07 -10.21
N ILE A 54 5.49 6.05 -9.65
CA ILE A 54 5.20 5.53 -8.32
C ILE A 54 4.53 4.16 -8.47
N LEU A 55 5.14 3.12 -7.88
CA LEU A 55 4.54 1.80 -7.74
C LEU A 55 3.93 1.67 -6.35
N PHE A 56 2.62 1.38 -6.28
CA PHE A 56 1.92 1.10 -5.04
C PHE A 56 1.64 -0.39 -4.86
N LEU A 57 1.93 -0.92 -3.66
CA LEU A 57 1.74 -2.31 -3.26
C LEU A 57 0.82 -2.38 -2.04
N HIS A 58 -0.33 -3.01 -2.19
CA HIS A 58 -1.44 -3.03 -1.23
C HIS A 58 -1.17 -3.90 0.01
N PRO A 59 -1.92 -3.70 1.12
CA PRO A 59 -1.85 -4.56 2.29
C PRO A 59 -2.42 -5.96 2.00
N ALA A 60 -2.10 -6.93 2.84
CA ALA A 60 -2.71 -8.25 2.77
C ALA A 60 -4.25 -8.17 2.80
N PHE A 61 -4.91 -9.05 2.08
CA PHE A 61 -6.37 -9.21 2.00
C PHE A 61 -7.12 -8.06 1.31
N SER A 62 -6.43 -7.08 0.71
CA SER A 62 -6.98 -5.99 -0.10
C SER A 62 -6.61 -6.17 -1.57
N ASP A 63 -6.76 -5.14 -2.38
CA ASP A 63 -6.37 -5.06 -3.77
C ASP A 63 -5.94 -3.63 -4.16
N HIS A 64 -5.70 -3.40 -5.46
CA HIS A 64 -5.26 -2.10 -6.00
C HIS A 64 -6.17 -0.93 -5.62
N SER A 65 -7.47 -1.16 -5.41
CA SER A 65 -8.44 -0.09 -5.13
C SER A 65 -8.17 0.66 -3.82
N CYS A 66 -7.37 0.08 -2.91
CA CYS A 66 -6.98 0.79 -1.70
C CYS A 66 -6.11 2.04 -1.95
N PHE A 67 -5.73 2.28 -3.21
CA PHE A 67 -4.94 3.43 -3.64
C PHE A 67 -5.70 4.45 -4.50
N ASP A 68 -7.02 4.34 -4.65
CA ASP A 68 -7.81 5.27 -5.47
C ASP A 68 -7.56 6.74 -5.08
N ARG A 69 -7.50 7.04 -3.78
CA ARG A 69 -7.22 8.39 -3.27
C ARG A 69 -5.77 8.86 -3.53
N GLN A 70 -4.83 7.93 -3.68
CA GLN A 70 -3.46 8.21 -4.08
C GLN A 70 -3.37 8.45 -5.59
N ILE A 71 -4.08 7.65 -6.38
CA ILE A 71 -4.18 7.82 -7.83
C ILE A 71 -4.69 9.23 -8.14
N ASP A 72 -5.82 9.63 -7.54
CA ASP A 72 -6.41 10.96 -7.74
C ASP A 72 -5.45 12.10 -7.38
N TYR A 73 -4.64 11.92 -6.32
CA TYR A 73 -3.75 12.95 -5.83
C TYR A 73 -2.47 13.09 -6.66
N PHE A 74 -1.87 11.97 -7.09
CA PHE A 74 -0.55 11.95 -7.72
C PHE A 74 -0.58 11.95 -9.24
N SER A 75 -1.72 11.60 -9.88
CA SER A 75 -1.82 11.36 -11.32
C SER A 75 -1.51 12.58 -12.20
N SER A 76 -1.61 13.79 -11.67
CA SER A 76 -1.27 15.01 -12.41
C SER A 76 0.24 15.21 -12.63
N GLU A 77 1.07 14.61 -11.77
CA GLU A 77 2.54 14.81 -11.78
C GLU A 77 3.31 13.51 -12.05
N TYR A 78 2.78 12.38 -11.60
CA TYR A 78 3.45 11.08 -11.63
C TYR A 78 2.72 10.09 -12.55
N ARG A 79 3.50 9.17 -13.14
CA ARG A 79 2.96 7.91 -13.65
C ARG A 79 2.73 6.98 -12.46
N ILE A 80 1.59 6.31 -12.40
CA ILE A 80 1.21 5.47 -11.28
C ILE A 80 1.00 4.05 -11.76
N ILE A 81 1.58 3.10 -11.04
CA ILE A 81 1.29 1.67 -11.19
C ILE A 81 0.77 1.15 -9.87
N THR A 82 -0.38 0.47 -9.90
CA THR A 82 -0.87 -0.35 -8.79
C THR A 82 -0.95 -1.79 -9.25
N VAL A 83 -0.66 -2.74 -8.37
CA VAL A 83 -0.58 -4.18 -8.70
C VAL A 83 -1.47 -4.96 -7.74
N ASP A 84 -2.30 -5.84 -8.29
CA ASP A 84 -2.92 -6.89 -7.49
C ASP A 84 -1.90 -7.99 -7.24
N MET A 85 -1.42 -8.08 -6.00
CA MET A 85 -0.39 -9.06 -5.65
C MET A 85 -0.93 -10.50 -5.71
N LEU A 86 -0.06 -11.48 -5.91
CA LEU A 86 -0.41 -12.89 -5.98
C LEU A 86 -1.37 -13.31 -4.86
N GLY A 87 -2.47 -13.94 -5.24
CA GLY A 87 -3.53 -14.38 -4.33
C GLY A 87 -4.54 -13.29 -3.96
N HIS A 88 -4.42 -12.06 -4.48
CA HIS A 88 -5.27 -10.93 -4.16
C HIS A 88 -5.92 -10.33 -5.42
N GLY A 89 -6.98 -9.55 -5.23
CA GLY A 89 -7.66 -8.83 -6.29
C GLY A 89 -8.00 -9.71 -7.50
N LEU A 90 -7.71 -9.24 -8.69
CA LEU A 90 -7.90 -9.97 -9.94
C LEU A 90 -6.81 -11.03 -10.17
N THR A 91 -5.66 -10.93 -9.50
CA THR A 91 -4.55 -11.92 -9.53
C THR A 91 -4.87 -13.16 -8.66
N ASN A 92 -6.06 -13.22 -8.08
CA ASN A 92 -6.53 -14.33 -7.27
C ASN A 92 -6.99 -15.51 -8.15
N LYS A 93 -6.07 -16.21 -8.81
CA LYS A 93 -6.41 -17.51 -9.43
C LYS A 93 -6.07 -18.65 -8.48
N SER A 94 -7.07 -19.48 -8.18
CA SER A 94 -7.02 -20.57 -7.20
C SER A 94 -5.98 -21.66 -7.46
N ASN A 95 -5.34 -21.67 -8.62
CA ASN A 95 -4.39 -22.69 -9.07
C ASN A 95 -2.95 -22.19 -9.22
N SER A 96 -2.64 -20.98 -8.77
CA SER A 96 -1.26 -20.51 -8.82
C SER A 96 -0.35 -21.37 -7.94
N LYS A 97 0.71 -21.90 -8.51
CA LYS A 97 1.80 -22.57 -7.78
C LYS A 97 2.79 -21.55 -7.22
N ASP A 98 2.72 -20.31 -7.69
CA ASP A 98 3.62 -19.24 -7.31
C ASP A 98 3.33 -18.79 -5.88
N LYS A 99 4.39 -18.36 -5.21
CA LYS A 99 4.33 -17.83 -3.85
C LYS A 99 4.45 -16.32 -3.89
N ILE A 100 3.99 -15.66 -2.85
CA ILE A 100 4.04 -14.21 -2.72
C ILE A 100 5.46 -13.64 -2.93
N THR A 101 6.50 -14.43 -2.65
CA THR A 101 7.90 -14.09 -2.87
C THR A 101 8.28 -13.93 -4.35
N MET A 102 7.43 -14.40 -5.27
CA MET A 102 7.59 -14.19 -6.73
C MET A 102 7.14 -12.78 -7.17
N MET A 103 6.55 -11.98 -6.27
CA MET A 103 6.15 -10.63 -6.64
C MET A 103 7.33 -9.75 -7.06
N SER A 104 8.48 -9.86 -6.39
CA SER A 104 9.65 -9.04 -6.75
C SER A 104 10.15 -9.27 -8.19
N PRO A 105 10.40 -10.50 -8.68
CA PRO A 105 10.71 -10.71 -10.10
C PRO A 105 9.58 -10.28 -11.04
N TYR A 106 8.30 -10.48 -10.66
CA TYR A 106 7.18 -10.06 -11.51
C TYR A 106 7.06 -8.53 -11.60
N ILE A 107 7.35 -7.81 -10.52
CA ILE A 107 7.45 -6.34 -10.54
C ILE A 107 8.56 -5.92 -11.52
N ALA A 108 9.73 -6.55 -11.51
CA ALA A 108 10.80 -6.21 -12.45
C ALA A 108 10.34 -6.41 -13.90
N GLU A 109 9.67 -7.51 -14.21
CA GLU A 109 9.12 -7.77 -15.55
C GLU A 109 8.02 -6.78 -15.96
N ILE A 110 7.16 -6.36 -15.03
CA ILE A 110 6.16 -5.29 -15.27
C ILE A 110 6.88 -4.00 -15.66
N LEU A 111 7.91 -3.61 -14.91
CA LEU A 111 8.68 -2.41 -15.21
C LEU A 111 9.38 -2.49 -16.56
N ASP A 112 9.89 -3.65 -16.94
CA ASP A 112 10.51 -3.87 -18.23
C ASP A 112 9.49 -3.77 -19.38
N ALA A 113 8.30 -4.38 -19.21
CA ALA A 113 7.20 -4.29 -20.18
C ALA A 113 6.70 -2.84 -20.36
N GLU A 114 6.73 -2.03 -19.28
CA GLU A 114 6.36 -0.63 -19.29
C GLU A 114 7.51 0.32 -19.65
N GLN A 115 8.71 -0.21 -19.95
CA GLN A 115 9.92 0.54 -20.26
C GLN A 115 10.31 1.56 -19.18
N ILE A 116 10.15 1.15 -17.91
CA ILE A 116 10.45 1.97 -16.74
C ILE A 116 11.77 1.52 -16.15
N GLU A 117 12.75 2.42 -16.08
CA GLU A 117 14.07 2.10 -15.53
C GLU A 117 14.06 2.11 -13.99
N LYS A 118 13.52 3.16 -13.38
CA LYS A 118 13.52 3.36 -11.92
C LYS A 118 12.17 3.85 -11.41
N ILE A 119 11.86 3.51 -10.15
CA ILE A 119 10.59 3.84 -9.51
C ILE A 119 10.76 4.36 -8.08
N HIS A 120 9.80 5.13 -7.64
CA HIS A 120 9.43 5.26 -6.24
C HIS A 120 8.53 4.08 -5.88
N VAL A 121 8.91 3.25 -4.92
CA VAL A 121 8.06 2.14 -4.46
C VAL A 121 7.44 2.46 -3.11
N VAL A 122 6.12 2.29 -3.03
CA VAL A 122 5.31 2.58 -1.84
C VAL A 122 4.54 1.31 -1.47
N GLY A 123 4.80 0.79 -0.29
CA GLY A 123 4.13 -0.42 0.20
C GLY A 123 3.38 -0.19 1.50
N VAL A 124 2.22 -0.83 1.63
CA VAL A 124 1.42 -0.83 2.85
C VAL A 124 1.41 -2.24 3.44
N SER A 125 1.79 -2.41 4.71
CA SER A 125 1.77 -3.70 5.41
C SER A 125 2.53 -4.80 4.64
N LEU A 126 1.86 -5.84 4.13
CA LEU A 126 2.46 -6.85 3.25
C LEU A 126 3.18 -6.20 2.06
N GLY A 127 2.56 -5.19 1.45
CA GLY A 127 3.18 -4.43 0.37
C GLY A 127 4.51 -3.79 0.76
N ALA A 128 4.66 -3.35 2.02
CA ALA A 128 5.92 -2.80 2.52
C ALA A 128 7.02 -3.87 2.64
N LEU A 129 6.66 -5.13 2.93
CA LEU A 129 7.62 -6.24 2.95
C LEU A 129 8.07 -6.61 1.54
N ILE A 130 7.13 -6.66 0.58
CA ILE A 130 7.43 -6.92 -0.84
C ILE A 130 8.24 -5.77 -1.43
N ALA A 131 7.93 -4.51 -1.10
CA ALA A 131 8.70 -3.34 -1.54
C ALA A 131 10.16 -3.43 -1.08
N GLN A 132 10.42 -3.84 0.17
CA GLN A 132 11.76 -4.07 0.69
C GLN A 132 12.46 -5.24 -0.04
N ASP A 133 11.77 -6.36 -0.24
CA ASP A 133 12.33 -7.53 -0.97
C ASP A 133 12.68 -7.15 -2.41
N PHE A 134 11.82 -6.38 -3.08
CA PHE A 134 12.09 -5.85 -4.41
C PHE A 134 13.32 -4.94 -4.42
N ALA A 135 13.38 -4.00 -3.49
CA ALA A 135 14.49 -3.06 -3.38
C ALA A 135 15.83 -3.74 -3.03
N LEU A 136 15.81 -4.85 -2.29
CA LEU A 136 17.00 -5.67 -2.03
C LEU A 136 17.49 -6.41 -3.27
N LYS A 137 16.57 -6.96 -4.06
CA LYS A 137 16.90 -7.75 -5.25
C LYS A 137 17.28 -6.87 -6.45
N PHE A 138 16.69 -5.68 -6.54
CA PHE A 138 16.84 -4.76 -7.67
C PHE A 138 17.13 -3.32 -7.21
N PRO A 139 18.18 -3.06 -6.40
CA PRO A 139 18.45 -1.74 -5.84
C PRO A 139 18.65 -0.65 -6.89
N GLN A 140 19.15 -1.03 -8.08
CA GLN A 140 19.33 -0.13 -9.22
C GLN A 140 18.00 0.38 -9.81
N ARG A 141 16.88 -0.28 -9.52
CA ARG A 141 15.53 0.08 -9.99
C ARG A 141 14.81 1.04 -9.03
N ILE A 142 15.43 1.45 -7.94
CA ILE A 142 14.79 2.22 -6.86
C ILE A 142 15.25 3.67 -6.88
N LEU A 143 14.29 4.60 -6.96
CA LEU A 143 14.47 6.02 -6.67
C LEU A 143 14.29 6.31 -5.18
N SER A 144 13.24 5.75 -4.58
CA SER A 144 12.98 5.81 -3.13
C SER A 144 12.09 4.66 -2.68
N LEU A 145 12.13 4.33 -1.39
CA LEU A 145 11.25 3.36 -0.74
C LEU A 145 10.40 4.06 0.33
N THR A 146 9.09 3.81 0.32
CA THR A 146 8.18 4.20 1.39
C THR A 146 7.47 2.97 1.94
N GLY A 147 7.53 2.77 3.26
CA GLY A 147 6.82 1.69 3.95
C GLY A 147 5.85 2.21 5.00
N LEU A 148 4.57 1.89 4.86
CA LEU A 148 3.52 2.16 5.84
C LEU A 148 3.12 0.88 6.57
N GLY A 149 3.12 0.89 7.90
CA GLY A 149 2.68 -0.26 8.73
C GLY A 149 3.53 -1.52 8.54
N GLY A 150 4.79 -1.35 8.11
CA GLY A 150 5.75 -2.42 7.90
C GLY A 150 6.80 -2.51 9.01
N TYR A 151 7.77 -3.40 8.81
CA TYR A 151 8.93 -3.58 9.67
C TYR A 151 10.16 -3.97 8.84
N ASN A 152 11.36 -3.85 9.42
CA ASN A 152 12.60 -4.22 8.75
C ASN A 152 12.67 -5.73 8.50
N ILE A 153 12.67 -6.15 7.23
CA ILE A 153 12.77 -7.58 6.83
C ILE A 153 14.20 -8.12 6.95
N ASN A 154 15.19 -7.27 7.15
CA ASN A 154 16.60 -7.65 7.26
C ASN A 154 17.04 -7.97 8.69
N LYS A 155 16.10 -7.95 9.63
CA LYS A 155 16.33 -8.24 11.03
C LYS A 155 15.27 -9.19 11.57
N GLU A 156 15.68 -10.23 12.28
CA GLU A 156 14.73 -11.07 13.00
C GLU A 156 14.01 -10.26 14.09
N GLN A 157 12.69 -10.26 14.04
CA GLN A 157 11.80 -9.51 14.93
C GLN A 157 11.01 -10.48 15.82
N LYS A 158 11.69 -11.17 16.76
CA LYS A 158 11.08 -12.25 17.58
C LYS A 158 9.79 -11.84 18.30
N GLU A 159 9.77 -10.63 18.87
CA GLU A 159 8.56 -10.12 19.58
C GLU A 159 7.43 -9.79 18.63
N ILE A 160 7.73 -9.27 17.43
CA ILE A 160 6.73 -9.01 16.40
C ILE A 160 6.14 -10.32 15.91
N PHE A 161 6.97 -11.33 15.63
CA PHE A 161 6.49 -12.65 15.23
C PHE A 161 5.62 -13.31 16.29
N LYS A 162 5.97 -13.14 17.57
CA LYS A 162 5.14 -13.64 18.67
C LYS A 162 3.79 -12.95 18.73
N ALA A 163 3.75 -11.62 18.57
CA ALA A 163 2.50 -10.85 18.52
C ALA A 163 1.67 -11.21 17.28
N GLN A 164 2.31 -11.28 16.10
CA GLN A 164 1.64 -11.66 14.85
C GLN A 164 1.08 -13.08 14.88
N ARG A 165 1.76 -14.02 15.54
CA ARG A 165 1.29 -15.41 15.64
C ARG A 165 -0.11 -15.50 16.25
N ASN A 166 -0.40 -14.72 17.29
CA ASN A 166 -1.72 -14.69 17.92
C ASN A 166 -2.77 -14.11 16.95
N GLU A 167 -2.43 -13.09 16.18
CA GLU A 167 -3.33 -12.54 15.17
C GLU A 167 -3.56 -13.54 14.03
N VAL A 168 -2.53 -14.21 13.54
CA VAL A 168 -2.64 -15.26 12.52
C VAL A 168 -3.58 -16.38 12.99
N PHE A 169 -3.51 -16.80 14.27
CA PHE A 169 -4.46 -17.78 14.82
C PHE A 169 -5.91 -17.28 14.80
N LYS A 170 -6.15 -16.00 15.15
CA LYS A 170 -7.49 -15.40 15.08
C LYS A 170 -8.00 -15.35 13.64
N TRP A 171 -7.15 -14.98 12.69
CA TRP A 171 -7.50 -14.96 11.26
C TRP A 171 -7.86 -16.34 10.75
N LEU A 172 -7.01 -17.34 11.01
CA LEU A 172 -7.22 -18.71 10.59
C LEU A 172 -8.52 -19.28 11.18
N PHE A 173 -8.76 -19.06 12.46
CA PHE A 173 -10.00 -19.51 13.11
C PHE A 173 -11.22 -18.88 12.44
N LYS A 174 -11.24 -17.55 12.29
CA LYS A 174 -12.36 -16.88 11.63
C LYS A 174 -12.54 -17.35 10.18
N MET A 175 -11.46 -17.48 9.43
CA MET A 175 -11.51 -17.95 8.05
C MET A 175 -12.06 -19.36 7.90
N ILE A 176 -11.69 -20.28 8.79
CA ILE A 176 -12.19 -21.66 8.77
C ILE A 176 -13.71 -21.70 8.95
N PHE A 177 -14.23 -20.93 9.89
CA PHE A 177 -15.65 -20.95 10.23
C PHE A 177 -16.50 -20.01 9.36
N SER A 178 -15.98 -18.82 9.00
CA SER A 178 -16.73 -17.84 8.21
C SER A 178 -15.84 -16.83 7.52
N MET A 179 -15.80 -16.84 6.18
CA MET A 179 -15.11 -15.81 5.39
C MET A 179 -15.69 -14.42 5.62
N THR A 180 -17.00 -14.31 5.89
CA THR A 180 -17.63 -13.03 6.22
C THR A 180 -17.10 -12.48 7.56
N ALA A 181 -17.01 -13.33 8.59
CA ALA A 181 -16.46 -12.93 9.88
C ALA A 181 -14.96 -12.57 9.78
N PHE A 182 -14.22 -13.32 8.96
CA PHE A 182 -12.82 -13.01 8.65
C PHE A 182 -12.67 -11.62 8.01
N ARG A 183 -13.40 -11.35 6.92
CA ARG A 183 -13.35 -10.07 6.20
C ARG A 183 -13.73 -8.87 7.07
N LYS A 184 -14.78 -9.01 7.88
CA LYS A 184 -15.19 -8.00 8.84
C LYS A 184 -14.09 -7.69 9.84
N TYR A 185 -13.47 -8.73 10.40
CA TYR A 185 -12.38 -8.60 11.35
C TYR A 185 -11.16 -7.90 10.72
N ILE A 186 -10.77 -8.28 9.50
CA ILE A 186 -9.66 -7.63 8.78
C ILE A 186 -9.96 -6.15 8.55
N ALA A 187 -11.18 -5.81 8.12
CA ALA A 187 -11.57 -4.41 7.92
C ALA A 187 -11.49 -3.60 9.22
N GLU A 188 -11.99 -4.15 10.34
CA GLU A 188 -11.95 -3.51 11.66
C GLU A 188 -10.52 -3.32 12.20
N CYS A 189 -9.59 -4.23 11.88
CA CYS A 189 -8.20 -4.14 12.31
C CYS A 189 -7.34 -3.24 11.41
N SER A 190 -7.74 -3.06 10.15
CA SER A 190 -6.93 -2.34 9.15
C SER A 190 -7.16 -0.84 9.19
N VAL A 191 -8.38 -0.39 9.46
CA VAL A 191 -8.79 1.01 9.40
C VAL A 191 -9.77 1.37 10.51
N ILE A 192 -9.82 2.66 10.88
CA ILE A 192 -10.70 3.17 11.93
C ILE A 192 -12.02 3.73 11.39
N GLY A 193 -12.01 4.27 10.16
CA GLY A 193 -13.17 4.88 9.52
C GLY A 193 -14.19 3.83 9.04
N LYS A 194 -15.49 4.08 9.22
CA LYS A 194 -16.54 3.12 8.81
C LYS A 194 -16.64 2.96 7.30
N ASN A 195 -16.43 4.02 6.54
CA ASN A 195 -16.42 3.97 5.08
C ASN A 195 -15.19 3.18 4.58
N GLU A 196 -14.03 3.40 5.20
CA GLU A 196 -12.78 2.70 4.93
C GLU A 196 -12.89 1.21 5.31
N GLN A 197 -13.58 0.90 6.42
CA GLN A 197 -13.90 -0.50 6.78
C GLN A 197 -14.78 -1.17 5.73
N ALA A 198 -15.79 -0.48 5.19
CA ALA A 198 -16.62 -0.98 4.11
C ALA A 198 -15.77 -1.23 2.84
N HIS A 199 -14.86 -0.31 2.50
CA HIS A 199 -13.95 -0.45 1.36
C HIS A 199 -13.03 -1.68 1.50
N ILE A 200 -12.35 -1.85 2.65
CA ILE A 200 -11.50 -3.03 2.92
C ILE A 200 -12.33 -4.31 2.90
N TYR A 201 -13.54 -4.29 3.44
CA TYR A 201 -14.44 -5.45 3.39
C TYR A 201 -14.75 -5.85 1.95
N GLU A 202 -15.11 -4.89 1.08
CA GLU A 202 -15.42 -5.15 -0.32
C GLU A 202 -14.20 -5.67 -1.09
N SER A 203 -13.05 -5.01 -1.01
CA SER A 203 -11.82 -5.44 -1.69
C SER A 203 -11.37 -6.84 -1.22
N SER A 204 -11.58 -7.17 0.06
CA SER A 204 -11.25 -8.49 0.61
C SER A 204 -12.14 -9.64 0.09
N LYS A 205 -13.23 -9.35 -0.63
CA LYS A 205 -14.08 -10.41 -1.22
C LYS A 205 -13.34 -11.23 -2.28
N ASN A 206 -12.39 -10.62 -2.95
CA ASN A 206 -11.53 -11.28 -3.92
C ASN A 206 -10.49 -12.22 -3.28
N PHE A 207 -10.22 -12.09 -1.98
CA PHE A 207 -9.35 -13.02 -1.26
C PHE A 207 -10.11 -14.26 -0.80
N SER A 208 -9.63 -15.45 -1.20
CA SER A 208 -10.26 -16.73 -0.93
C SER A 208 -9.44 -17.59 0.06
N ARG A 209 -10.02 -18.70 0.54
CA ARG A 209 -9.28 -19.68 1.35
C ARG A 209 -8.05 -20.24 0.62
N SER A 210 -8.16 -20.49 -0.68
CA SER A 210 -7.04 -20.98 -1.50
C SER A 210 -5.91 -19.97 -1.62
N SER A 211 -6.20 -18.66 -1.57
CA SER A 211 -5.20 -17.58 -1.61
C SER A 211 -4.18 -17.67 -0.47
N PHE A 212 -4.53 -18.25 0.67
CA PHE A 212 -3.57 -18.49 1.76
C PHE A 212 -2.40 -19.38 1.36
N SER A 213 -2.58 -20.27 0.38
CA SER A 213 -1.49 -21.12 -0.11
C SER A 213 -0.39 -20.29 -0.79
N VAL A 214 -0.76 -19.16 -1.40
CA VAL A 214 0.16 -18.21 -2.04
C VAL A 214 0.97 -17.44 -0.98
N MET A 215 0.34 -17.13 0.15
CA MET A 215 0.98 -16.44 1.28
C MET A 215 2.05 -17.29 1.98
N ARG A 216 2.08 -18.61 1.76
CA ARG A 216 3.14 -19.47 2.29
C ARG A 216 4.50 -19.03 1.72
N GLY A 217 5.50 -18.98 2.58
CA GLY A 217 6.84 -18.53 2.20
C GLY A 217 7.09 -17.04 2.49
N MET A 218 6.14 -16.31 3.07
CA MET A 218 6.40 -14.97 3.60
C MET A 218 7.59 -14.95 4.58
N ASP A 219 7.74 -16.03 5.34
CA ASP A 219 8.90 -16.19 6.25
C ASP A 219 10.24 -16.09 5.51
N GLY A 220 10.27 -16.47 4.23
CA GLY A 220 11.46 -16.34 3.37
C GLY A 220 11.82 -14.92 2.99
N LEU A 221 10.91 -13.95 3.17
CA LEU A 221 11.21 -12.53 2.98
C LEU A 221 12.09 -12.00 4.12
N ILE A 222 11.97 -12.59 5.29
CA ILE A 222 12.59 -12.10 6.51
C ILE A 222 13.82 -12.93 6.81
N ALA A 223 14.96 -12.29 6.87
CA ALA A 223 16.22 -12.92 7.24
C ALA A 223 17.14 -11.91 7.94
N SER A 224 17.97 -12.39 8.86
CA SER A 224 19.03 -11.56 9.41
C SER A 224 20.09 -11.33 8.32
N ARG A 225 20.18 -10.10 7.82
CA ARG A 225 21.15 -9.68 6.82
C ARG A 225 21.94 -8.49 7.39
N PRO A 226 23.09 -8.75 8.06
CA PRO A 226 23.93 -7.67 8.57
C PRO A 226 24.54 -6.88 7.41
N ASN A 227 24.78 -5.60 7.63
CA ASN A 227 25.48 -4.70 6.72
C ASN A 227 24.78 -4.48 5.37
N ILE A 228 23.46 -4.41 5.35
CA ILE A 228 22.72 -4.00 4.15
C ILE A 228 22.84 -2.49 3.99
N GLU A 229 23.28 -2.08 2.81
CA GLU A 229 23.24 -0.70 2.38
C GLU A 229 21.87 -0.38 1.77
N TYR A 230 21.37 0.82 2.05
CA TYR A 230 20.17 1.39 1.47
C TYR A 230 20.59 2.57 0.58
N PRO A 231 20.96 2.31 -0.70
CA PRO A 231 21.48 3.35 -1.59
C PRO A 231 20.39 4.32 -2.10
N TYR A 232 19.22 4.27 -1.50
CA TYR A 232 18.05 5.07 -1.82
C TYR A 232 17.43 5.66 -0.55
N PRO A 233 16.73 6.80 -0.67
CA PRO A 233 15.96 7.37 0.43
C PRO A 233 14.87 6.44 0.92
N LEU A 234 14.65 6.41 2.25
CA LEU A 234 13.64 5.60 2.90
C LEU A 234 12.72 6.45 3.78
N LEU A 235 11.40 6.38 3.54
CA LEU A 235 10.36 6.94 4.39
C LEU A 235 9.60 5.79 5.08
N ILE A 236 9.52 5.85 6.39
CA ILE A 236 8.79 4.90 7.23
C ILE A 236 7.61 5.62 7.85
N LEU A 237 6.41 5.07 7.65
CA LEU A 237 5.16 5.64 8.15
C LEU A 237 4.42 4.65 9.04
N ALA A 238 3.72 5.17 10.05
CA ALA A 238 2.79 4.40 10.87
C ALA A 238 1.56 5.24 11.19
N GLY A 239 0.39 4.61 11.33
CA GLY A 239 -0.79 5.27 11.84
C GLY A 239 -0.70 5.45 13.36
N GLU A 240 -1.18 6.59 13.89
CA GLU A 240 -1.22 6.87 15.34
C GLU A 240 -1.99 5.81 16.11
N LYS A 241 -3.08 5.31 15.53
CA LYS A 241 -4.01 4.35 16.12
C LYS A 241 -3.82 2.92 15.62
N ASP A 242 -2.68 2.65 14.98
CA ASP A 242 -2.28 1.29 14.64
C ASP A 242 -2.01 0.48 15.93
N ILE A 243 -2.05 -0.84 15.83
CA ILE A 243 -1.75 -1.70 16.98
C ILE A 243 -0.34 -1.39 17.53
N PRO A 244 -0.16 -1.32 18.86
CA PRO A 244 1.11 -0.92 19.45
C PRO A 244 2.35 -1.68 18.95
N PRO A 245 2.29 -3.01 18.68
CA PRO A 245 3.42 -3.72 18.09
C PRO A 245 3.82 -3.21 16.70
N ALA A 246 2.87 -2.77 15.86
CA ALA A 246 3.16 -2.26 14.53
C ALA A 246 3.87 -0.89 14.60
N VAL A 247 3.42 0.01 15.47
CA VAL A 247 4.08 1.30 15.70
C VAL A 247 5.49 1.10 16.24
N THR A 248 5.66 0.16 17.18
CA THR A 248 6.97 -0.18 17.74
C THR A 248 7.90 -0.74 16.68
N ALA A 249 7.38 -1.58 15.80
CA ALA A 249 8.13 -2.16 14.69
C ALA A 249 8.62 -1.10 13.69
N ALA A 250 7.77 -0.14 13.34
CA ALA A 250 8.13 0.97 12.46
C ALA A 250 9.22 1.86 13.10
N LYS A 251 9.11 2.16 14.39
CA LYS A 251 10.15 2.88 15.14
C LYS A 251 11.47 2.12 15.17
N SER A 252 11.44 0.81 15.42
CA SER A 252 12.63 -0.04 15.40
C SER A 252 13.28 -0.07 14.01
N TRP A 253 12.47 -0.11 12.95
CA TRP A 253 12.97 -0.05 11.58
C TRP A 253 13.74 1.26 11.31
N HIS A 254 13.21 2.39 11.76
CA HIS A 254 13.91 3.67 11.68
C HIS A 254 15.20 3.69 12.49
N GLN A 255 15.21 3.13 13.71
CA GLN A 255 16.41 3.01 14.55
C GLN A 255 17.49 2.16 13.89
N ASP A 256 17.12 1.11 13.16
CA ASP A 256 18.05 0.26 12.41
C ASP A 256 18.65 0.99 11.19
N ILE A 257 17.97 2.02 10.67
CA ILE A 257 18.40 2.80 9.49
C ILE A 257 18.26 4.29 9.80
N PRO A 258 19.22 4.89 10.51
CA PRO A 258 19.13 6.28 10.97
C PRO A 258 19.05 7.33 9.85
N THR A 259 19.43 6.97 8.62
CA THR A 259 19.28 7.83 7.42
C THR A 259 17.85 7.87 6.88
N SER A 260 16.96 6.99 7.37
CA SER A 260 15.54 7.02 7.00
C SER A 260 14.82 8.20 7.66
N GLN A 261 13.64 8.55 7.10
CA GLN A 261 12.68 9.44 7.74
C GLN A 261 11.59 8.58 8.40
N PHE A 262 11.12 8.98 9.58
CA PHE A 262 10.02 8.32 10.27
C PHE A 262 8.96 9.33 10.67
N GLU A 263 7.69 9.04 10.32
CA GLU A 263 6.57 9.93 10.64
C GLU A 263 5.33 9.13 11.07
N ILE A 264 4.51 9.75 11.92
CA ILE A 264 3.22 9.21 12.38
C ILE A 264 2.09 9.98 11.69
N ILE A 265 1.21 9.25 11.03
CA ILE A 265 -0.02 9.81 10.46
C ILE A 265 -1.10 9.87 11.55
N GLN A 266 -1.53 11.08 11.87
CA GLN A 266 -2.49 11.32 12.93
C GLN A 266 -3.88 10.81 12.56
N ASN A 267 -4.66 10.38 13.56
CA ASN A 267 -6.04 9.89 13.38
C ASN A 267 -6.17 8.76 12.34
N ALA A 268 -5.21 7.86 12.28
CA ALA A 268 -5.19 6.77 11.32
C ALA A 268 -4.77 5.44 11.95
N GLY A 269 -5.37 4.34 11.50
CA GLY A 269 -5.02 2.97 11.85
C GLY A 269 -3.91 2.41 10.97
N HIS A 270 -3.91 1.09 10.78
CA HIS A 270 -2.87 0.35 10.04
C HIS A 270 -2.74 0.78 8.57
N CYS A 271 -3.86 0.98 7.87
CA CYS A 271 -3.89 1.50 6.51
C CYS A 271 -4.15 3.02 6.53
N ALA A 272 -3.17 3.78 7.03
CA ALA A 272 -3.30 5.23 7.17
C ALA A 272 -3.46 5.96 5.82
N ASN A 273 -3.07 5.35 4.71
CA ASN A 273 -3.33 5.83 3.36
C ASN A 273 -4.84 5.90 3.01
N LEU A 274 -5.67 5.12 3.71
CA LEU A 274 -7.12 5.17 3.61
C LEU A 274 -7.74 6.08 4.67
N ASP A 275 -7.38 5.90 5.94
CA ASP A 275 -7.99 6.63 7.05
C ASP A 275 -7.72 8.14 7.00
N ASN A 276 -6.50 8.53 6.65
CA ASN A 276 -6.11 9.93 6.52
C ASN A 276 -5.31 10.14 5.23
N ALA A 277 -5.97 9.90 4.10
CA ALA A 277 -5.35 9.95 2.78
C ALA A 277 -4.68 11.30 2.49
N LEU A 278 -5.28 12.41 2.92
CA LEU A 278 -4.73 13.73 2.68
C LEU A 278 -3.37 13.93 3.37
N GLU A 279 -3.26 13.54 4.64
CA GLU A 279 -2.01 13.66 5.39
C GLU A 279 -0.96 12.70 4.84
N PHE A 280 -1.33 11.44 4.58
CA PHE A 280 -0.46 10.47 3.93
C PHE A 280 0.09 11.01 2.59
N ASN A 281 -0.78 11.53 1.72
CA ASN A 281 -0.40 12.04 0.41
C ASN A 281 0.53 13.25 0.52
N LYS A 282 0.29 14.17 1.46
CA LYS A 282 1.17 15.31 1.72
C LYS A 282 2.56 14.89 2.18
N ARG A 283 2.65 13.92 3.12
CA ARG A 283 3.93 13.40 3.61
C ARG A 283 4.71 12.70 2.50
N LEU A 284 4.03 11.86 1.75
CA LEU A 284 4.63 11.18 0.60
C LEU A 284 5.11 12.20 -0.45
N MET A 285 4.27 13.17 -0.85
CA MET A 285 4.65 14.21 -1.82
C MET A 285 5.87 15.00 -1.35
N SER A 286 5.89 15.45 -0.09
CA SER A 286 7.04 16.18 0.46
C SER A 286 8.32 15.35 0.40
N PHE A 287 8.24 14.06 0.72
CA PHE A 287 9.38 13.16 0.64
C PHE A 287 9.88 12.95 -0.80
N LEU A 288 8.98 12.77 -1.76
CA LEU A 288 9.34 12.59 -3.17
C LEU A 288 10.00 13.86 -3.76
N GLN A 289 9.51 15.04 -3.40
CA GLN A 289 10.02 16.32 -3.91
C GLN A 289 11.38 16.70 -3.34
N LEU A 290 11.66 16.43 -2.04
CA LEU A 290 12.95 16.71 -1.42
C LEU A 290 14.12 16.04 -2.15
N LYS A 291 13.88 14.92 -2.84
CA LYS A 291 14.90 14.13 -3.53
C LYS A 291 15.10 14.50 -5.00
N ASN A 292 14.20 15.29 -5.59
CA ASN A 292 14.37 15.79 -6.96
C ASN A 292 15.40 16.94 -7.07
N TYR A 293 15.83 17.52 -5.95
CA TYR A 293 16.83 18.62 -5.91
C TYR A 293 18.26 18.15 -5.63
N GLU A 294 18.49 16.86 -5.34
CA GLU A 294 19.82 16.30 -5.03
C GLU A 294 20.45 15.51 -6.22
N ASN A 295 19.76 15.46 -7.37
CA ASN A 295 20.23 14.89 -8.65
C ASN A 295 20.39 16.05 -9.68
#